data_c159e85c59894f49d40914199d4d58da
#
_entry.id   c159e85c59894f49d40914199d4d58da
#
_cell.length_a   1.000
_cell.length_b   1.000
_cell.length_c   1.000
_cell.angle_alpha   90.00
_cell.angle_beta   90.00
_cell.angle_gamma   90.00
#
_symmetry.space_group_name_H-M   'P 1'
#
loop_
_entity.id
_entity.type
_entity.pdbx_description
1 polymer ?
#
loop_
_entity_poly.entity_id
_entity_poly.type
_entity_poly.pdbx_seq_one_letter_code
_entity_poly.pdbx_strand_id
1 'polypeptide(L)'
;MRKKFGYQAMAAIFAAAMIVSGAGMYQTTAKAAEGQIRTPQQKTAVETQESAKLKAEAASVDPTEDGEYTLTFEAKQEGSDEESMLAGYFDPKAKLTVENGKMYVTFLNTKLSDFLLDFTVASDGTYAQTEKTGFGEPDGTGSYAMYEYKMEITKPSEVNKGAALVSAMGGQNSDIGNFDKYLKTDFTFLTLEKGWSGYDASKTEDKPTGAAALNEALRDYGMDKDNDGTVTAEEVARYGGTTLDLSECNLSEIGLLRYLPSQIITLNLSNNEITAIPEGLLDNLTSLENFYIEHNKITEIPEGLFKNNHSLDWISFTGNQISSLKNNTFEGLDALTILDLEGNQIREVSQNALTGMPKLQQLSFAGNGLENLQDDVLKPLAGSLRWLFLQENNIESLPKTVEDLFFLEELYAYDNGMKDITKVDFSKLPQLQEVNFMHNEIREIPSGTFEKNEKLAGLDLYDNLLTTMSPDTLPATAVLRKLDIRLNNIQVVDRKLIMKSQSFNKFYPQKSAMSLKIEKDGENGVKWSQKLSILDLLYWFD
;
A
#
# COMPACT_ATOMS: atom_id res chain seq x y z
N MET A 1 -13.41 -17.03 -15.39
CA MET A 1 -13.38 -15.57 -15.22
C MET A 1 -13.56 -15.31 -13.73
N ARG A 2 -12.50 -15.39 -12.95
CA ARG A 2 -12.49 -15.02 -11.52
C ARG A 2 -11.92 -13.62 -11.42
N LYS A 3 -12.61 -12.75 -10.70
CA LYS A 3 -12.37 -11.32 -10.63
C LYS A 3 -11.01 -11.01 -10.00
N LYS A 4 -10.20 -10.20 -10.69
CA LYS A 4 -9.08 -9.46 -10.11
C LYS A 4 -9.63 -8.38 -9.14
N PHE A 5 -10.03 -8.78 -7.94
CA PHE A 5 -10.44 -7.86 -6.88
C PHE A 5 -9.57 -8.16 -5.65
N GLY A 6 -8.60 -7.33 -5.37
CA GLY A 6 -7.88 -7.43 -4.11
C GLY A 6 -6.49 -6.83 -4.02
N TYR A 7 -5.75 -6.72 -5.13
CA TYR A 7 -4.31 -6.42 -5.07
C TYR A 7 -3.96 -5.01 -4.55
N GLN A 8 -4.68 -4.00 -5.00
CA GLN A 8 -4.36 -2.61 -4.65
C GLN A 8 -4.85 -2.21 -3.25
N ALA A 9 -5.95 -2.81 -2.76
CA ALA A 9 -6.52 -2.46 -1.46
C ALA A 9 -5.62 -2.86 -0.28
N MET A 10 -4.88 -3.97 -0.37
CA MET A 10 -4.00 -4.40 0.73
C MET A 10 -2.69 -3.64 0.79
N ALA A 11 -2.08 -3.29 -0.34
CA ALA A 11 -0.88 -2.45 -0.36
C ALA A 11 -1.16 -1.07 0.27
N ALA A 12 -2.32 -0.47 -0.01
CA ALA A 12 -2.74 0.80 0.59
C ALA A 12 -3.08 0.66 2.09
N ILE A 13 -3.65 -0.46 2.52
CA ILE A 13 -3.92 -0.73 3.95
C ILE A 13 -2.62 -0.94 4.71
N PHE A 14 -1.62 -1.61 4.12
CA PHE A 14 -0.31 -1.80 4.74
C PHE A 14 0.48 -0.50 4.81
N ALA A 15 0.48 0.32 3.78
CA ALA A 15 1.10 1.64 3.83
C ALA A 15 0.45 2.54 4.90
N ALA A 16 -0.88 2.54 5.02
CA ALA A 16 -1.61 3.30 6.03
C ALA A 16 -1.41 2.74 7.45
N ALA A 17 -1.31 1.41 7.62
CA ALA A 17 -1.08 0.79 8.93
C ALA A 17 0.37 1.02 9.44
N MET A 18 1.37 1.05 8.55
CA MET A 18 2.76 1.37 8.91
C MET A 18 2.93 2.84 9.32
N ILE A 19 2.21 3.77 8.69
CA ILE A 19 2.23 5.18 9.07
C ILE A 19 1.61 5.40 10.47
N VAL A 20 0.59 4.64 10.85
CA VAL A 20 -0.04 4.74 12.18
C VAL A 20 0.79 4.03 13.27
N SER A 21 1.55 2.98 12.94
CA SER A 21 2.41 2.29 13.91
C SER A 21 3.83 2.88 14.01
N GLY A 22 4.30 3.61 13.00
CA GLY A 22 5.62 4.25 12.95
C GLY A 22 5.75 5.54 13.78
N ALA A 23 4.65 6.16 14.20
CA ALA A 23 4.68 7.38 15.00
C ALA A 23 5.16 7.20 16.47
N GLY A 24 5.51 5.99 16.87
CA GLY A 24 5.89 5.65 18.25
C GLY A 24 7.38 5.37 18.51
N MET A 25 8.27 5.34 17.52
CA MET A 25 9.66 4.86 17.73
C MET A 25 10.80 5.74 17.19
N TYR A 26 10.59 6.98 16.83
CA TYR A 26 11.70 7.88 16.49
C TYR A 26 11.82 9.07 17.47
N GLN A 27 12.18 8.76 18.70
CA GLN A 27 12.86 9.71 19.59
C GLN A 27 14.08 9.02 20.17
N THR A 28 15.22 9.08 19.48
CA THR A 28 16.55 9.24 20.08
C THR A 28 17.61 9.29 18.99
N THR A 29 18.46 10.30 19.10
CA THR A 29 19.75 10.58 18.46
C THR A 29 19.74 11.51 17.26
N ALA A 30 19.58 12.81 17.54
CA ALA A 30 20.24 13.85 16.77
C ALA A 30 21.12 14.64 17.74
N LYS A 31 22.42 14.45 17.64
CA LYS A 31 23.43 15.35 18.26
C LYS A 31 24.47 15.76 17.22
N ALA A 32 24.52 17.08 17.05
CA ALA A 32 25.64 17.91 16.63
C ALA A 32 26.02 17.99 15.14
N ALA A 33 25.56 19.05 14.49
CA ALA A 33 26.43 19.92 13.68
C ALA A 33 25.90 21.35 13.81
N GLU A 34 26.59 22.20 14.56
CA GLU A 34 26.28 23.63 14.70
C GLU A 34 26.72 24.39 13.42
N GLY A 35 25.74 24.97 12.73
CA GLY A 35 25.93 25.97 11.69
C GLY A 35 24.68 26.82 11.60
N GLN A 36 24.70 27.98 12.23
CA GLN A 36 23.73 29.09 12.23
C GLN A 36 22.27 28.74 11.88
N ILE A 37 21.56 28.21 12.85
CA ILE A 37 20.12 27.97 12.79
C ILE A 37 19.42 29.28 13.19
N ARG A 38 18.64 29.88 12.29
CA ARG A 38 17.63 30.88 12.66
C ARG A 38 16.66 30.19 13.63
N THR A 39 16.33 30.87 14.71
CA THR A 39 15.47 30.32 15.75
C THR A 39 14.09 29.89 15.18
N PRO A 40 13.45 28.85 15.70
CA PRO A 40 12.12 28.39 15.25
C PRO A 40 11.07 29.51 15.19
N GLN A 41 11.13 30.49 16.07
CA GLN A 41 10.24 31.65 16.09
C GLN A 41 10.39 32.60 14.87
N GLN A 42 11.57 32.67 14.24
CA GLN A 42 11.75 33.47 13.02
C GLN A 42 11.29 32.74 11.75
N LYS A 43 11.37 31.41 11.72
CA LYS A 43 10.83 30.59 10.64
C LYS A 43 9.30 30.64 10.60
N THR A 44 8.68 30.41 11.76
CA THR A 44 7.22 30.46 11.93
C THR A 44 6.63 31.84 11.60
N ALA A 45 7.35 32.95 11.92
CA ALA A 45 6.87 34.29 11.63
C ALA A 45 6.90 34.66 10.14
N VAL A 46 7.88 34.16 9.37
CA VAL A 46 7.96 34.38 7.93
C VAL A 46 6.95 33.52 7.18
N GLU A 47 6.85 32.24 7.53
CA GLU A 47 5.85 31.31 6.95
C GLU A 47 4.42 31.75 7.26
N THR A 48 4.16 32.27 8.47
CA THR A 48 2.83 32.80 8.87
C THR A 48 2.51 34.12 8.14
N GLN A 49 3.50 34.97 7.85
CA GLN A 49 3.28 36.22 7.09
C GLN A 49 3.06 35.94 5.60
N GLU A 50 3.77 34.98 5.02
CA GLU A 50 3.61 34.59 3.62
C GLU A 50 2.28 33.88 3.38
N SER A 51 1.92 32.94 4.24
CA SER A 51 0.60 32.29 4.26
C SER A 51 -0.55 33.27 4.52
N ALA A 52 -0.39 34.24 5.43
CA ALA A 52 -1.38 35.29 5.67
C ALA A 52 -1.50 36.26 4.48
N LYS A 53 -0.42 36.51 3.75
CA LYS A 53 -0.42 37.34 2.55
C LYS A 53 -1.13 36.62 1.40
N LEU A 54 -0.83 35.33 1.18
CA LEU A 54 -1.51 34.50 0.19
C LEU A 54 -3.01 34.35 0.50
N LYS A 55 -3.39 34.14 1.78
CA LYS A 55 -4.79 34.16 2.21
C LYS A 55 -5.48 35.51 2.00
N ALA A 56 -4.77 36.62 2.18
CA ALA A 56 -5.30 37.95 1.93
C ALA A 56 -5.44 38.24 0.42
N GLU A 57 -4.60 37.68 -0.42
CA GLU A 57 -4.69 37.79 -1.89
C GLU A 57 -5.83 36.91 -2.42
N ALA A 58 -6.00 35.68 -1.92
CA ALA A 58 -7.12 34.80 -2.26
C ALA A 58 -8.49 35.36 -1.81
N ALA A 59 -8.54 36.01 -0.65
CA ALA A 59 -9.76 36.64 -0.12
C ALA A 59 -10.20 37.89 -0.89
N SER A 60 -9.41 38.42 -1.83
CA SER A 60 -9.69 39.67 -2.53
C SER A 60 -10.32 39.52 -3.91
N VAL A 61 -10.48 38.33 -4.43
CA VAL A 61 -11.00 38.11 -5.78
C VAL A 61 -12.18 37.13 -5.76
N ASP A 62 -13.39 37.65 -5.52
CA ASP A 62 -14.61 36.98 -5.94
C ASP A 62 -14.71 37.10 -7.46
N PRO A 63 -14.71 36.00 -8.24
CA PRO A 63 -14.90 36.10 -9.68
C PRO A 63 -16.36 36.57 -9.93
N THR A 64 -16.50 37.78 -10.46
CA THR A 64 -17.78 38.37 -10.77
C THR A 64 -18.22 38.16 -12.22
N GLU A 65 -17.32 37.64 -13.04
CA GLU A 65 -17.55 37.41 -14.48
C GLU A 65 -17.68 35.92 -14.78
N ASP A 66 -18.56 35.60 -15.70
CA ASP A 66 -18.65 34.23 -16.25
C ASP A 66 -17.32 33.85 -16.94
N GLY A 67 -16.91 32.61 -16.77
CA GLY A 67 -15.64 32.11 -17.34
C GLY A 67 -15.01 30.99 -16.55
N GLU A 68 -13.83 30.60 -17.00
CA GLU A 68 -13.01 29.59 -16.34
C GLU A 68 -11.84 30.23 -15.60
N TYR A 69 -11.51 29.66 -14.45
CA TYR A 69 -10.44 30.14 -13.58
C TYR A 69 -9.65 28.94 -13.05
N THR A 70 -8.39 29.16 -12.75
CA THR A 70 -7.52 28.18 -12.08
C THR A 70 -7.41 28.53 -10.60
N LEU A 71 -7.65 27.56 -9.74
CA LEU A 71 -7.44 27.62 -8.30
C LEU A 71 -6.27 26.73 -7.90
N THR A 72 -5.43 27.19 -7.01
CA THR A 72 -4.55 26.29 -6.23
C THR A 72 -5.10 26.13 -4.82
N PHE A 73 -4.79 25.01 -4.16
CA PHE A 73 -5.35 24.71 -2.85
C PHE A 73 -4.33 24.01 -1.94
N GLU A 74 -4.59 24.03 -0.65
CA GLU A 74 -3.94 23.17 0.35
C GLU A 74 -5.00 22.36 1.12
N ALA A 75 -4.65 21.18 1.55
CA ALA A 75 -5.47 20.38 2.45
C ALA A 75 -4.60 19.89 3.62
N LYS A 76 -5.04 20.17 4.85
CA LYS A 76 -4.36 19.79 6.09
C LYS A 76 -5.20 18.79 6.88
N GLN A 77 -4.58 18.02 7.75
CA GLN A 77 -5.30 17.15 8.66
C GLN A 77 -6.21 18.02 9.56
N GLU A 78 -7.44 17.56 9.82
CA GLU A 78 -8.42 18.34 10.57
C GLU A 78 -7.88 18.75 11.96
N GLY A 79 -7.79 20.05 12.19
CA GLY A 79 -7.27 20.61 13.44
C GLY A 79 -5.75 20.53 13.62
N SER A 80 -4.98 20.32 12.56
CA SER A 80 -3.52 20.22 12.56
C SER A 80 -2.91 21.11 11.47
N ASP A 81 -1.63 21.45 11.62
CA ASP A 81 -0.87 22.12 10.55
C ASP A 81 -0.17 21.12 9.60
N GLU A 82 -0.33 19.81 9.83
CA GLU A 82 0.24 18.78 8.99
C GLU A 82 -0.54 18.62 7.69
N GLU A 83 0.16 18.38 6.59
CA GLU A 83 -0.45 18.16 5.29
C GLU A 83 -1.32 16.90 5.29
N SER A 84 -2.51 16.98 4.69
CA SER A 84 -3.39 15.84 4.54
C SER A 84 -2.93 14.97 3.36
N MET A 85 -2.90 13.65 3.55
CA MET A 85 -2.69 12.70 2.44
C MET A 85 -3.65 12.93 1.27
N LEU A 86 -4.82 13.53 1.54
CA LEU A 86 -5.82 13.81 0.51
C LEU A 86 -5.30 14.76 -0.58
N ALA A 87 -4.46 15.75 -0.23
CA ALA A 87 -3.87 16.67 -1.20
C ALA A 87 -3.04 15.94 -2.26
N GLY A 88 -2.34 14.87 -1.88
CA GLY A 88 -1.51 14.08 -2.79
C GLY A 88 -2.27 13.23 -3.83
N TYR A 89 -3.60 13.12 -3.72
CA TYR A 89 -4.42 12.35 -4.66
C TYR A 89 -4.98 13.17 -5.81
N PHE A 90 -4.89 14.49 -5.74
CA PHE A 90 -5.44 15.40 -6.74
C PHE A 90 -4.34 16.17 -7.48
N ASP A 91 -4.67 16.62 -8.71
CA ASP A 91 -3.90 17.68 -9.36
C ASP A 91 -3.83 18.90 -8.42
N PRO A 92 -2.68 19.55 -8.26
CA PRO A 92 -2.55 20.71 -7.38
C PRO A 92 -3.39 21.92 -7.82
N LYS A 93 -3.99 21.84 -8.99
CA LYS A 93 -4.88 22.86 -9.55
C LYS A 93 -6.31 22.34 -9.64
N ALA A 94 -7.26 23.15 -9.20
CA ALA A 94 -8.69 22.92 -9.39
C ALA A 94 -9.25 23.94 -10.40
N LYS A 95 -10.19 23.50 -11.21
CA LYS A 95 -10.89 24.35 -12.18
C LYS A 95 -12.12 24.98 -11.53
N LEU A 96 -12.23 26.30 -11.57
CA LEU A 96 -13.45 26.99 -11.21
C LEU A 96 -14.16 27.48 -12.48
N THR A 97 -15.41 27.09 -12.65
CA THR A 97 -16.28 27.54 -13.73
C THR A 97 -17.36 28.43 -13.16
N VAL A 98 -17.47 29.64 -13.68
CA VAL A 98 -18.54 30.58 -13.33
C VAL A 98 -19.50 30.70 -14.51
N GLU A 99 -20.77 30.33 -14.30
CA GLU A 99 -21.82 30.35 -15.32
C GLU A 99 -23.13 30.91 -14.75
N ASN A 100 -23.63 32.02 -15.31
CA ASN A 100 -24.85 32.66 -14.89
C ASN A 100 -24.91 32.96 -13.38
N GLY A 101 -23.79 33.36 -12.81
CA GLY A 101 -23.63 33.66 -11.40
C GLY A 101 -23.54 32.47 -10.46
N LYS A 102 -23.49 31.25 -10.98
CA LYS A 102 -23.19 30.03 -10.23
C LYS A 102 -21.74 29.65 -10.37
N MET A 103 -21.16 29.06 -9.33
CA MET A 103 -19.76 28.66 -9.28
C MET A 103 -19.63 27.14 -9.08
N TYR A 104 -18.87 26.50 -9.95
CA TYR A 104 -18.59 25.08 -9.90
C TYR A 104 -17.08 24.88 -9.79
N VAL A 105 -16.65 24.18 -8.75
CA VAL A 105 -15.26 23.76 -8.65
C VAL A 105 -15.15 22.29 -9.09
N THR A 106 -14.12 22.00 -9.88
CA THR A 106 -13.81 20.66 -10.37
C THR A 106 -12.38 20.30 -9.97
N PHE A 107 -12.22 19.17 -9.29
CA PHE A 107 -10.94 18.60 -8.93
C PHE A 107 -10.68 17.38 -9.78
N LEU A 108 -9.46 17.20 -10.24
CA LEU A 108 -9.01 16.01 -10.94
C LEU A 108 -8.26 15.10 -9.96
N ASN A 109 -8.79 13.91 -9.74
CA ASN A 109 -8.09 12.85 -8.99
C ASN A 109 -7.15 12.12 -9.93
N THR A 110 -5.86 12.19 -9.64
CA THR A 110 -4.77 11.65 -10.48
C THR A 110 -4.16 10.38 -9.92
N LYS A 111 -4.46 10.03 -8.66
CA LYS A 111 -3.87 8.87 -7.98
C LYS A 111 -4.92 8.07 -7.20
N LEU A 112 -4.76 6.74 -7.15
CA LEU A 112 -5.62 5.83 -6.40
C LEU A 112 -7.13 6.02 -6.68
N SER A 113 -7.47 6.28 -7.93
CA SER A 113 -8.81 6.62 -8.40
C SER A 113 -9.87 5.56 -8.05
N ASP A 114 -9.48 4.28 -8.00
CA ASP A 114 -10.38 3.16 -7.66
C ASP A 114 -10.75 3.11 -6.17
N PHE A 115 -9.96 3.76 -5.31
CA PHE A 115 -10.19 3.78 -3.86
C PHE A 115 -10.95 5.01 -3.40
N LEU A 116 -10.89 6.12 -4.14
CA LEU A 116 -11.62 7.33 -3.82
C LEU A 116 -13.05 7.21 -4.38
N LEU A 117 -14.00 6.86 -3.52
CA LEU A 117 -15.40 6.68 -3.90
C LEU A 117 -16.10 8.01 -4.13
N ASP A 118 -15.82 9.01 -3.28
CA ASP A 118 -16.38 10.36 -3.38
C ASP A 118 -15.45 11.38 -2.72
N PHE A 119 -15.50 12.63 -3.19
CA PHE A 119 -14.81 13.78 -2.62
C PHE A 119 -15.67 15.01 -2.70
N THR A 120 -15.66 15.84 -1.66
CA THR A 120 -16.42 17.09 -1.61
C THR A 120 -15.71 18.16 -0.80
N VAL A 121 -16.09 19.41 -0.99
CA VAL A 121 -15.70 20.54 -0.15
C VAL A 121 -16.93 21.19 0.49
N ALA A 122 -16.72 21.90 1.59
CA ALA A 122 -17.77 22.60 2.31
C ALA A 122 -17.41 24.06 2.53
N SER A 123 -18.42 24.92 2.42
CA SER A 123 -18.42 26.28 2.92
C SER A 123 -19.44 26.40 4.05
N ASP A 124 -19.14 27.19 5.07
CA ASP A 124 -19.99 27.37 6.25
C ASP A 124 -20.50 26.07 6.90
N GLY A 125 -19.66 25.00 6.84
CA GLY A 125 -19.97 23.70 7.42
C GLY A 125 -20.92 22.83 6.60
N THR A 126 -21.33 23.26 5.41
CA THR A 126 -22.22 22.48 4.52
C THR A 126 -21.41 21.87 3.37
N TYR A 127 -21.40 20.52 3.28
CA TYR A 127 -20.76 19.80 2.20
C TYR A 127 -21.62 19.84 0.93
N ALA A 128 -20.97 20.13 -0.21
CA ALA A 128 -21.62 20.18 -1.50
C ALA A 128 -21.96 18.76 -2.02
N GLN A 129 -22.97 18.68 -2.87
CA GLN A 129 -23.20 17.45 -3.64
C GLN A 129 -22.20 17.39 -4.79
N THR A 130 -21.59 16.22 -4.99
CA THR A 130 -20.53 16.02 -5.98
C THR A 130 -21.03 15.20 -7.16
N GLU A 131 -20.65 15.61 -8.36
CA GLU A 131 -20.74 14.83 -9.58
C GLU A 131 -19.38 14.22 -9.89
N LYS A 132 -19.27 12.88 -9.86
CA LYS A 132 -18.05 12.13 -10.20
C LYS A 132 -18.15 11.67 -11.65
N THR A 133 -17.21 12.07 -12.49
CA THR A 133 -17.14 11.72 -13.91
C THR A 133 -15.79 11.12 -14.25
N GLY A 134 -15.75 10.04 -15.02
CA GLY A 134 -14.50 9.47 -15.53
C GLY A 134 -13.82 10.45 -16.49
N PHE A 135 -12.50 10.51 -16.42
CA PHE A 135 -11.68 11.41 -17.19
C PHE A 135 -10.76 10.63 -18.13
N GLY A 136 -10.79 10.95 -19.43
CA GLY A 136 -10.09 10.20 -20.49
C GLY A 136 -10.88 8.99 -21.00
N GLU A 137 -10.19 8.00 -21.52
CA GLU A 137 -10.80 6.76 -22.03
C GLU A 137 -10.88 5.70 -20.92
N PRO A 138 -11.98 4.96 -20.80
CA PRO A 138 -12.08 3.88 -19.82
C PRO A 138 -11.21 2.68 -20.23
N ASP A 139 -10.75 1.93 -19.25
CA ASP A 139 -10.09 0.64 -19.45
C ASP A 139 -11.07 -0.45 -19.95
N GLY A 140 -10.55 -1.66 -20.21
CA GLY A 140 -11.37 -2.80 -20.67
C GLY A 140 -12.43 -3.29 -19.67
N THR A 141 -12.49 -2.73 -18.44
CA THR A 141 -13.50 -3.01 -17.42
C THR A 141 -14.55 -1.90 -17.31
N GLY A 142 -14.34 -0.77 -17.97
CA GLY A 142 -15.16 0.43 -17.88
C GLY A 142 -14.75 1.37 -16.73
N SER A 143 -13.60 1.11 -16.10
CA SER A 143 -13.01 1.99 -15.10
C SER A 143 -12.11 3.04 -15.76
N TYR A 144 -11.91 4.16 -15.09
CA TYR A 144 -11.04 5.25 -15.55
C TYR A 144 -9.81 5.35 -14.66
N ALA A 145 -8.68 5.69 -15.26
CA ALA A 145 -7.44 5.95 -14.51
C ALA A 145 -7.55 7.20 -13.64
N MET A 146 -8.38 8.15 -14.06
CA MET A 146 -8.62 9.42 -13.37
C MET A 146 -10.11 9.74 -13.32
N TYR A 147 -10.52 10.53 -12.32
CA TYR A 147 -11.90 11.02 -12.20
C TYR A 147 -11.93 12.49 -11.87
N GLU A 148 -12.88 13.19 -12.46
CA GLU A 148 -13.26 14.55 -12.06
C GLU A 148 -14.33 14.50 -10.98
N TYR A 149 -14.17 15.39 -9.99
CA TYR A 149 -15.16 15.64 -8.92
C TYR A 149 -15.62 17.09 -9.03
N LYS A 150 -16.81 17.29 -9.58
CA LYS A 150 -17.41 18.60 -9.79
C LYS A 150 -18.50 18.87 -8.77
N MET A 151 -18.51 20.08 -8.18
CA MET A 151 -19.50 20.49 -7.19
C MET A 151 -19.80 21.99 -7.25
N GLU A 152 -21.05 22.37 -6.95
CA GLU A 152 -21.46 23.78 -6.83
C GLU A 152 -21.00 24.32 -5.48
N ILE A 153 -20.35 25.47 -5.46
CA ILE A 153 -19.92 26.21 -4.26
C ILE A 153 -20.50 27.63 -4.26
N THR A 154 -20.62 28.23 -3.08
CA THR A 154 -21.08 29.63 -2.96
C THR A 154 -20.02 30.58 -3.50
N LYS A 155 -18.79 30.47 -2.98
CA LYS A 155 -17.60 31.15 -3.47
C LYS A 155 -16.31 30.52 -2.89
N PRO A 156 -15.18 30.64 -3.58
CA PRO A 156 -13.90 30.03 -3.14
C PRO A 156 -13.48 30.45 -1.73
N SER A 157 -13.64 31.71 -1.37
CA SER A 157 -13.23 32.23 -0.05
C SER A 157 -13.99 31.66 1.14
N GLU A 158 -15.15 31.04 0.92
CA GLU A 158 -15.97 30.41 1.96
C GLU A 158 -15.70 28.91 2.12
N VAL A 159 -14.96 28.30 1.20
CA VAL A 159 -14.58 26.90 1.30
C VAL A 159 -13.47 26.71 2.35
N ASN A 160 -13.76 25.95 3.41
CA ASN A 160 -12.84 25.77 4.54
C ASN A 160 -12.69 24.32 5.01
N LYS A 161 -13.43 23.39 4.44
CA LYS A 161 -13.36 21.96 4.75
C LYS A 161 -13.39 21.12 3.48
N GLY A 162 -12.72 19.99 3.51
CA GLY A 162 -12.82 18.93 2.53
C GLY A 162 -13.19 17.60 3.20
N ALA A 163 -13.77 16.70 2.45
CA ALA A 163 -14.10 15.37 2.93
C ALA A 163 -14.01 14.34 1.81
N ALA A 164 -13.49 13.14 2.10
CA ALA A 164 -13.31 12.06 1.16
C ALA A 164 -13.84 10.74 1.71
N LEU A 165 -14.54 9.99 0.88
CA LEU A 165 -14.96 8.62 1.15
C LEU A 165 -13.99 7.66 0.45
N VAL A 166 -13.24 6.88 1.24
CA VAL A 166 -12.18 6.01 0.75
C VAL A 166 -12.51 4.55 1.06
N SER A 167 -12.57 3.69 0.04
CA SER A 167 -12.93 2.28 0.20
C SER A 167 -11.90 1.50 1.02
N ALA A 168 -10.62 1.78 0.87
CA ALA A 168 -9.55 1.15 1.65
C ALA A 168 -9.64 1.41 3.16
N MET A 169 -10.35 2.49 3.57
CA MET A 169 -10.59 2.87 4.98
C MET A 169 -11.98 2.48 5.47
N GLY A 170 -12.65 1.56 4.78
CA GLY A 170 -13.95 1.00 5.17
C GLY A 170 -15.16 1.70 4.56
N GLY A 171 -14.97 2.70 3.69
CA GLY A 171 -16.05 3.34 2.94
C GLY A 171 -16.68 2.38 1.91
N GLN A 172 -17.96 2.54 1.64
CA GLN A 172 -18.71 1.77 0.65
C GLN A 172 -19.52 2.71 -0.25
N ASN A 173 -19.84 2.27 -1.46
CA ASN A 173 -20.69 3.06 -2.38
C ASN A 173 -22.06 3.44 -1.77
N SER A 174 -22.59 2.62 -0.85
CA SER A 174 -23.82 2.95 -0.09
C SER A 174 -23.65 4.09 0.91
N ASP A 175 -22.40 4.47 1.23
CA ASP A 175 -22.08 5.57 2.16
C ASP A 175 -21.94 6.92 1.43
N ILE A 176 -22.02 6.97 0.09
CA ILE A 176 -21.97 8.21 -0.68
C ILE A 176 -23.11 9.14 -0.23
N GLY A 177 -22.73 10.36 0.16
CA GLY A 177 -23.65 11.37 0.72
C GLY A 177 -23.86 11.26 2.24
N ASN A 178 -23.33 10.23 2.91
CA ASN A 178 -23.32 10.16 4.37
C ASN A 178 -22.00 10.72 4.91
N PHE A 179 -21.92 12.03 5.06
CA PHE A 179 -20.71 12.76 5.40
C PHE A 179 -20.10 12.41 6.77
N ASP A 180 -20.81 11.68 7.65
CA ASP A 180 -20.26 11.16 8.90
C ASP A 180 -19.23 10.03 8.68
N LYS A 181 -19.26 9.41 7.50
CA LYS A 181 -18.35 8.34 7.08
C LYS A 181 -17.11 8.84 6.34
N TYR A 182 -17.05 10.12 6.02
CA TYR A 182 -15.96 10.72 5.27
C TYR A 182 -14.78 11.10 6.18
N LEU A 183 -13.59 10.91 5.66
CA LEU A 183 -12.37 11.51 6.22
C LEU A 183 -12.40 13.00 5.98
N LYS A 184 -12.22 13.78 7.03
CA LYS A 184 -12.31 15.24 7.00
C LYS A 184 -10.93 15.88 7.02
N THR A 185 -10.83 17.04 6.39
CA THR A 185 -9.60 17.80 6.28
C THR A 185 -9.92 19.30 6.34
N ASP A 186 -8.99 20.10 6.85
CA ASP A 186 -9.01 21.54 6.70
C ASP A 186 -8.57 21.88 5.29
N PHE A 187 -9.40 22.62 4.54
CA PHE A 187 -9.22 22.87 3.11
C PHE A 187 -9.25 24.35 2.82
N THR A 188 -8.34 24.85 1.97
CA THR A 188 -8.27 26.27 1.64
C THR A 188 -7.80 26.45 0.21
N PHE A 189 -8.50 27.30 -0.58
CA PHE A 189 -7.97 27.79 -1.83
C PHE A 189 -6.93 28.91 -1.58
N LEU A 190 -5.81 28.82 -2.26
CA LEU A 190 -4.66 29.72 -2.06
C LEU A 190 -4.60 30.84 -3.10
N THR A 191 -4.84 30.52 -4.37
CA THR A 191 -4.78 31.47 -5.48
C THR A 191 -5.98 31.31 -6.41
N LEU A 192 -6.34 32.38 -7.12
CA LEU A 192 -7.32 32.40 -8.19
C LEU A 192 -6.74 33.16 -9.38
N GLU A 193 -6.64 32.50 -10.52
CA GLU A 193 -6.16 33.09 -11.77
C GLU A 193 -7.22 32.98 -12.85
N LYS A 194 -7.42 34.03 -13.65
CA LYS A 194 -8.39 34.01 -14.77
C LYS A 194 -7.84 33.14 -15.90
N GLY A 195 -8.66 32.22 -16.38
CA GLY A 195 -8.33 31.20 -17.37
C GLY A 195 -7.95 29.86 -16.74
N TRP A 196 -8.23 28.79 -17.49
CA TRP A 196 -7.82 27.45 -17.08
C TRP A 196 -6.40 27.14 -17.56
N SER A 197 -5.49 26.87 -16.65
CA SER A 197 -4.10 26.50 -16.92
C SER A 197 -3.72 25.12 -16.36
N GLY A 198 -4.70 24.32 -15.96
CA GLY A 198 -4.51 22.95 -15.51
C GLY A 198 -4.64 21.93 -16.64
N TYR A 199 -4.91 20.70 -16.28
CA TYR A 199 -4.99 19.55 -17.20
C TYR A 199 -6.10 19.75 -18.26
N ASP A 200 -5.81 19.41 -19.52
CA ASP A 200 -6.74 19.47 -20.66
C ASP A 200 -6.83 18.07 -21.32
N ALA A 201 -7.99 17.39 -21.15
CA ALA A 201 -8.22 16.07 -21.73
C ALA A 201 -8.19 16.06 -23.26
N SER A 202 -8.48 17.21 -23.90
CA SER A 202 -8.40 17.32 -25.36
C SER A 202 -6.97 17.44 -25.88
N LYS A 203 -6.08 17.76 -25.00
CA LYS A 203 -4.63 17.70 -25.15
C LYS A 203 -4.13 16.48 -24.36
N THR A 204 -4.34 15.30 -24.89
CA THR A 204 -3.31 14.28 -24.77
C THR A 204 -2.10 14.87 -25.49
N GLU A 205 -1.37 15.77 -24.85
CA GLU A 205 0.01 15.99 -25.25
C GLU A 205 0.60 14.60 -25.20
N ASP A 206 1.14 14.15 -26.31
CA ASP A 206 1.97 12.95 -26.32
C ASP A 206 3.05 13.24 -25.27
N LYS A 207 2.82 12.78 -24.02
CA LYS A 207 3.85 12.93 -22.99
C LYS A 207 5.11 12.37 -23.61
N PRO A 208 6.22 13.08 -23.59
CA PRO A 208 7.45 12.58 -24.16
C PRO A 208 7.75 11.22 -23.55
N THR A 209 8.27 10.31 -24.34
CA THR A 209 8.63 8.95 -23.93
C THR A 209 10.14 8.76 -23.99
N GLY A 210 10.65 7.76 -23.28
CA GLY A 210 12.07 7.41 -23.34
C GLY A 210 12.99 8.54 -22.84
N ALA A 211 14.04 8.82 -23.60
CA ALA A 211 15.05 9.83 -23.26
C ALA A 211 14.47 11.25 -23.18
N ALA A 212 13.45 11.57 -23.97
CA ALA A 212 12.80 12.87 -23.93
C ALA A 212 12.01 13.08 -22.64
N ALA A 213 11.29 12.06 -22.17
CA ALA A 213 10.59 12.12 -20.90
C ALA A 213 11.54 12.30 -19.71
N LEU A 214 12.65 11.55 -19.71
CA LEU A 214 13.67 11.70 -18.66
C LEU A 214 14.27 13.10 -18.67
N ASN A 215 14.60 13.63 -19.85
CA ASN A 215 15.15 14.97 -19.99
C ASN A 215 14.20 16.03 -19.43
N GLU A 216 12.91 15.96 -19.74
CA GLU A 216 11.89 16.86 -19.22
C GLU A 216 11.79 16.77 -17.70
N ALA A 217 11.63 15.56 -17.15
CA ALA A 217 11.54 15.34 -15.71
C ALA A 217 12.76 15.89 -14.96
N LEU A 218 13.99 15.71 -15.49
CA LEU A 218 15.21 16.24 -14.87
C LEU A 218 15.32 17.77 -14.97
N ARG A 219 14.77 18.37 -16.04
CA ARG A 219 14.65 19.83 -16.16
C ARG A 219 13.74 20.43 -15.11
N ASP A 220 12.64 19.76 -14.78
CA ASP A 220 11.72 20.19 -13.71
C ASP A 220 12.42 20.21 -12.34
N TYR A 221 13.41 19.34 -12.13
CA TYR A 221 14.31 19.39 -10.96
C TYR A 221 15.40 20.47 -11.09
N GLY A 222 15.37 21.29 -12.14
CA GLY A 222 16.32 22.36 -12.38
C GLY A 222 17.75 21.86 -12.66
N MET A 223 17.88 20.67 -13.27
CA MET A 223 19.20 20.12 -13.62
C MET A 223 19.78 20.73 -14.89
N ASP A 224 18.97 21.21 -15.84
CA ASP A 224 19.37 21.98 -16.99
C ASP A 224 19.86 23.37 -16.52
N LYS A 225 21.17 23.49 -16.24
CA LYS A 225 21.76 24.69 -15.62
C LYS A 225 22.11 25.81 -16.61
N ASP A 226 22.40 25.47 -17.85
CA ASP A 226 22.71 26.42 -18.92
C ASP A 226 21.48 26.79 -19.75
N ASN A 227 20.33 26.15 -19.48
CA ASN A 227 19.03 26.34 -20.13
C ASN A 227 19.09 26.10 -21.66
N ASP A 228 19.89 25.12 -22.09
CA ASP A 228 19.98 24.76 -23.50
C ASP A 228 18.88 23.79 -23.95
N GLY A 229 18.07 23.30 -22.98
CA GLY A 229 16.96 22.38 -23.18
C GLY A 229 17.36 20.92 -23.06
N THR A 230 18.61 20.60 -22.74
CA THR A 230 19.14 19.24 -22.65
C THR A 230 19.87 19.02 -21.33
N VAL A 231 19.47 18.03 -20.54
CA VAL A 231 20.17 17.68 -19.30
C VAL A 231 21.32 16.71 -19.62
N THR A 232 22.54 17.13 -19.30
CA THR A 232 23.77 16.38 -19.53
C THR A 232 24.17 15.51 -18.33
N ALA A 233 25.12 14.60 -18.53
CA ALA A 233 25.70 13.79 -17.45
C ALA A 233 26.37 14.62 -16.35
N GLU A 234 27.07 15.71 -16.75
CA GLU A 234 27.72 16.63 -15.83
C GLU A 234 26.71 17.40 -14.97
N GLU A 235 25.55 17.72 -15.52
CA GLU A 235 24.49 18.43 -14.80
C GLU A 235 23.78 17.51 -13.82
N VAL A 236 23.50 16.25 -14.21
CA VAL A 236 22.98 15.24 -13.30
C VAL A 236 23.96 15.00 -12.15
N ALA A 237 25.27 14.92 -12.42
CA ALA A 237 26.30 14.71 -11.40
C ALA A 237 26.41 15.88 -10.39
N ARG A 238 25.91 17.07 -10.75
CA ARG A 238 25.87 18.26 -9.88
C ARG A 238 24.54 18.46 -9.17
N TYR A 239 23.61 17.52 -9.28
CA TYR A 239 22.36 17.60 -8.54
C TYR A 239 22.60 17.70 -7.05
N GLY A 240 22.05 18.73 -6.40
CA GLY A 240 22.31 19.03 -5.00
C GLY A 240 21.31 18.43 -4.01
N GLY A 241 20.26 17.79 -4.50
CA GLY A 241 19.23 17.16 -3.66
C GLY A 241 19.67 15.79 -3.10
N THR A 242 18.93 15.33 -2.12
CA THR A 242 19.08 13.98 -1.53
C THR A 242 17.93 13.06 -1.90
N THR A 243 16.85 13.60 -2.43
CA THR A 243 15.67 12.85 -2.88
C THR A 243 15.39 13.20 -4.33
N LEU A 244 15.16 12.17 -5.14
CA LEU A 244 14.73 12.32 -6.53
C LEU A 244 13.50 11.44 -6.76
N ASP A 245 12.36 12.08 -6.95
CA ASP A 245 11.10 11.40 -7.26
C ASP A 245 10.75 11.64 -8.73
N LEU A 246 10.92 10.60 -9.53
CA LEU A 246 10.60 10.55 -10.95
C LEU A 246 9.44 9.59 -11.23
N SER A 247 8.55 9.41 -10.25
CA SER A 247 7.36 8.61 -10.46
C SER A 247 6.38 9.26 -11.44
N GLU A 248 5.65 8.44 -12.17
CA GLU A 248 4.60 8.87 -13.12
C GLU A 248 5.10 9.79 -14.26
N CYS A 249 6.40 9.74 -14.58
CA CYS A 249 7.03 10.55 -15.61
C CYS A 249 7.08 9.90 -17.00
N ASN A 250 6.38 8.77 -17.20
CA ASN A 250 6.34 8.04 -18.47
C ASN A 250 7.73 7.60 -18.98
N LEU A 251 8.64 7.28 -18.06
CA LEU A 251 10.03 6.93 -18.36
C LEU A 251 10.10 5.49 -18.88
N SER A 252 10.78 5.30 -20.02
CA SER A 252 11.20 3.97 -20.48
C SER A 252 12.72 3.82 -20.50
N GLU A 253 13.46 4.93 -20.49
CA GLU A 253 14.92 4.99 -20.47
C GLU A 253 15.40 5.79 -19.28
N ILE A 254 16.28 5.22 -18.46
CA ILE A 254 16.79 5.82 -17.22
C ILE A 254 18.33 5.82 -17.14
N GLY A 255 19.00 5.55 -18.26
CA GLY A 255 20.45 5.37 -18.30
C GLY A 255 21.28 6.57 -17.82
N LEU A 256 20.73 7.78 -17.96
CA LEU A 256 21.39 9.02 -17.53
C LEU A 256 21.47 9.13 -15.99
N LEU A 257 20.59 8.46 -15.25
CA LEU A 257 20.57 8.49 -13.77
C LEU A 257 21.79 7.82 -13.12
N ARG A 258 22.59 7.06 -13.89
CA ARG A 258 23.87 6.49 -13.40
C ARG A 258 24.89 7.55 -12.97
N TYR A 259 24.71 8.80 -13.41
CA TYR A 259 25.56 9.93 -13.06
C TYR A 259 25.08 10.68 -11.82
N LEU A 260 23.98 10.27 -11.19
CA LEU A 260 23.51 10.85 -9.94
C LEU A 260 24.61 10.78 -8.86
N PRO A 261 24.72 11.83 -8.03
CA PRO A 261 25.75 11.91 -7.00
C PRO A 261 25.42 11.01 -5.78
N SER A 262 26.45 10.65 -5.04
CA SER A 262 26.38 9.68 -3.94
C SER A 262 25.53 10.12 -2.74
N GLN A 263 25.18 11.40 -2.61
CA GLN A 263 24.34 11.90 -1.53
C GLN A 263 22.85 11.59 -1.69
N ILE A 264 22.41 10.97 -2.77
CA ILE A 264 21.03 10.54 -2.94
C ILE A 264 20.67 9.50 -1.88
N ILE A 265 19.62 9.78 -1.10
CA ILE A 265 19.06 8.92 -0.05
C ILE A 265 17.82 8.18 -0.57
N THR A 266 17.00 8.86 -1.37
CA THR A 266 15.77 8.27 -1.93
C THR A 266 15.74 8.47 -3.44
N LEU A 267 15.49 7.37 -4.17
CA LEU A 267 15.22 7.37 -5.60
C LEU A 267 13.90 6.65 -5.85
N ASN A 268 12.92 7.37 -6.39
CA ASN A 268 11.62 6.84 -6.77
C ASN A 268 11.44 6.90 -8.29
N LEU A 269 11.26 5.72 -8.90
CA LEU A 269 11.02 5.51 -10.33
C LEU A 269 9.68 4.79 -10.59
N SER A 270 8.77 4.78 -9.62
CA SER A 270 7.53 4.01 -9.68
C SER A 270 6.55 4.56 -10.72
N ASN A 271 5.63 3.72 -11.20
CA ASN A 271 4.59 4.09 -12.17
C ASN A 271 5.17 4.68 -13.48
N ASN A 272 6.11 3.96 -14.09
CA ASN A 272 6.73 4.32 -15.35
C ASN A 272 6.64 3.16 -16.36
N GLU A 273 7.30 3.28 -17.48
CA GLU A 273 7.31 2.32 -18.59
C GLU A 273 8.66 1.57 -18.70
N ILE A 274 9.43 1.51 -17.58
CA ILE A 274 10.79 0.97 -17.55
C ILE A 274 10.76 -0.54 -17.76
N THR A 275 11.48 -1.02 -18.76
CA THR A 275 11.55 -2.45 -19.09
C THR A 275 12.80 -3.14 -18.58
N ALA A 276 13.87 -2.39 -18.34
CA ALA A 276 15.14 -2.90 -17.84
C ALA A 276 15.87 -1.86 -16.99
N ILE A 277 16.61 -2.33 -16.01
CA ILE A 277 17.51 -1.50 -15.19
C ILE A 277 18.89 -1.53 -15.85
N PRO A 278 19.44 -0.38 -16.27
CA PRO A 278 20.78 -0.32 -16.87
C PRO A 278 21.87 -0.78 -15.91
N GLU A 279 22.88 -1.46 -16.43
CA GLU A 279 24.07 -1.84 -15.66
C GLU A 279 24.73 -0.59 -15.03
N GLY A 280 25.11 -0.69 -13.76
CA GLY A 280 25.73 0.38 -13.00
C GLY A 280 24.82 1.56 -12.64
N LEU A 281 23.50 1.43 -12.78
CA LEU A 281 22.54 2.50 -12.44
C LEU A 281 22.73 2.99 -11.00
N LEU A 282 22.94 2.10 -10.05
CA LEU A 282 23.04 2.40 -8.63
C LEU A 282 24.48 2.47 -8.11
N ASP A 283 25.49 2.25 -8.96
CA ASP A 283 26.90 2.11 -8.52
C ASP A 283 27.44 3.32 -7.74
N ASN A 284 27.00 4.52 -8.06
CA ASN A 284 27.41 5.77 -7.38
C ASN A 284 26.57 6.09 -6.14
N LEU A 285 25.40 5.48 -5.99
CA LEU A 285 24.41 5.86 -4.98
C LEU A 285 24.68 5.15 -3.64
N THR A 286 25.88 5.38 -3.08
CA THR A 286 26.32 4.69 -1.86
C THR A 286 25.59 5.09 -0.57
N SER A 287 24.90 6.23 -0.58
CA SER A 287 24.06 6.70 0.53
C SER A 287 22.57 6.36 0.35
N LEU A 288 22.22 5.60 -0.71
CA LEU A 288 20.82 5.27 -1.01
C LEU A 288 20.25 4.39 0.12
N GLU A 289 19.16 4.85 0.73
CA GLU A 289 18.41 4.16 1.77
C GLU A 289 17.09 3.59 1.24
N ASN A 290 16.46 4.28 0.28
CA ASN A 290 15.18 3.90 -0.28
C ASN A 290 15.22 3.86 -1.81
N PHE A 291 14.84 2.72 -2.39
CA PHE A 291 14.74 2.54 -3.83
C PHE A 291 13.38 1.97 -4.21
N TYR A 292 12.56 2.77 -4.89
CA TYR A 292 11.23 2.40 -5.36
C TYR A 292 11.21 2.39 -6.88
N ILE A 293 10.77 1.27 -7.47
CA ILE A 293 10.64 1.08 -8.92
C ILE A 293 9.39 0.26 -9.24
N GLU A 294 8.34 0.50 -8.46
CA GLU A 294 7.06 -0.19 -8.52
C GLU A 294 6.31 0.09 -9.83
N HIS A 295 5.41 -0.80 -10.21
CA HIS A 295 4.51 -0.61 -11.36
C HIS A 295 5.24 -0.17 -12.63
N ASN A 296 6.25 -0.95 -13.00
CA ASN A 296 7.00 -0.85 -14.25
C ASN A 296 6.85 -2.16 -15.06
N LYS A 297 7.70 -2.35 -16.06
CA LYS A 297 7.70 -3.53 -16.93
C LYS A 297 9.01 -4.33 -16.84
N ILE A 298 9.68 -4.27 -15.69
CA ILE A 298 10.98 -4.90 -15.45
C ILE A 298 10.81 -6.41 -15.41
N THR A 299 11.61 -7.14 -16.18
CA THR A 299 11.54 -8.59 -16.31
C THR A 299 12.60 -9.33 -15.50
N GLU A 300 13.70 -8.68 -15.15
CA GLU A 300 14.77 -9.25 -14.30
C GLU A 300 15.49 -8.16 -13.50
N ILE A 301 16.09 -8.56 -12.38
CA ILE A 301 16.99 -7.73 -11.58
C ILE A 301 18.41 -8.05 -12.04
N PRO A 302 19.21 -7.06 -12.51
CA PRO A 302 20.59 -7.29 -12.96
C PRO A 302 21.47 -7.84 -11.85
N GLU A 303 22.38 -8.74 -12.22
CA GLU A 303 23.40 -9.25 -11.31
C GLU A 303 24.29 -8.10 -10.81
N GLY A 304 24.57 -8.06 -9.51
CA GLY A 304 25.43 -7.05 -8.88
C GLY A 304 24.85 -5.63 -8.85
N LEU A 305 23.55 -5.46 -9.12
CA LEU A 305 22.88 -4.14 -9.07
C LEU A 305 23.14 -3.43 -7.74
N PHE A 306 23.15 -4.15 -6.63
CA PHE A 306 23.19 -3.60 -5.27
C PHE A 306 24.58 -3.67 -4.61
N LYS A 307 25.62 -4.05 -5.32
CA LYS A 307 26.97 -4.33 -4.76
C LYS A 307 27.59 -3.18 -3.96
N ASN A 308 27.17 -1.93 -4.19
CA ASN A 308 27.70 -0.73 -3.55
C ASN A 308 26.66 -0.03 -2.63
N ASN A 309 25.45 -0.60 -2.48
CA ASN A 309 24.34 0.09 -1.82
C ASN A 309 24.10 -0.47 -0.40
N HIS A 310 25.15 -0.51 0.41
CA HIS A 310 25.15 -1.07 1.77
C HIS A 310 24.22 -0.35 2.76
N SER A 311 23.73 0.86 2.40
CA SER A 311 22.84 1.67 3.21
C SER A 311 21.36 1.45 2.90
N LEU A 312 21.03 0.70 1.81
CA LEU A 312 19.64 0.44 1.45
C LEU A 312 18.90 -0.27 2.58
N ASP A 313 17.82 0.35 3.02
CA ASP A 313 16.91 -0.13 4.07
C ASP A 313 15.58 -0.64 3.48
N TRP A 314 15.09 -0.01 2.41
CA TRP A 314 13.85 -0.39 1.75
C TRP A 314 14.01 -0.46 0.24
N ILE A 315 13.59 -1.61 -0.33
CA ILE A 315 13.51 -1.83 -1.79
C ILE A 315 12.11 -2.34 -2.13
N SER A 316 11.48 -1.72 -3.15
CA SER A 316 10.23 -2.21 -3.72
C SER A 316 10.30 -2.34 -5.24
N PHE A 317 9.98 -3.57 -5.71
CA PHE A 317 9.75 -3.94 -7.10
C PHE A 317 8.30 -4.34 -7.38
N THR A 318 7.38 -3.94 -6.52
CA THR A 318 5.95 -4.29 -6.62
C THR A 318 5.41 -4.01 -8.02
N GLY A 319 4.57 -4.91 -8.55
CA GLY A 319 3.84 -4.69 -9.79
C GLY A 319 4.71 -4.68 -11.06
N ASN A 320 5.80 -5.43 -11.09
CA ASN A 320 6.66 -5.61 -12.27
C ASN A 320 6.39 -6.96 -12.99
N GLN A 321 7.29 -7.39 -13.85
CA GLN A 321 7.20 -8.63 -14.63
C GLN A 321 8.37 -9.57 -14.36
N ILE A 322 9.00 -9.47 -13.17
CA ILE A 322 10.13 -10.28 -12.79
C ILE A 322 9.69 -11.74 -12.73
N SER A 323 10.38 -12.63 -13.47
CA SER A 323 9.98 -14.03 -13.60
C SER A 323 10.80 -15.00 -12.76
N SER A 324 12.00 -14.61 -12.36
CA SER A 324 12.88 -15.43 -11.53
C SER A 324 13.88 -14.59 -10.73
N LEU A 325 14.37 -15.15 -9.60
CA LEU A 325 15.47 -14.60 -8.83
C LEU A 325 16.68 -15.51 -8.94
N LYS A 326 17.79 -14.95 -9.43
CA LYS A 326 19.08 -15.64 -9.59
C LYS A 326 19.85 -15.68 -8.26
N ASN A 327 20.88 -16.53 -8.16
CA ASN A 327 21.78 -16.52 -7.01
C ASN A 327 22.42 -15.14 -6.85
N ASN A 328 22.62 -14.72 -5.60
CA ASN A 328 23.30 -13.48 -5.23
C ASN A 328 22.65 -12.19 -5.78
N THR A 329 21.35 -12.23 -6.18
CA THR A 329 20.62 -11.06 -6.68
C THR A 329 20.68 -9.88 -5.70
N PHE A 330 20.68 -10.15 -4.40
CA PHE A 330 20.63 -9.15 -3.33
C PHE A 330 21.95 -9.04 -2.55
N GLU A 331 23.07 -9.43 -3.16
CA GLU A 331 24.40 -9.28 -2.54
C GLU A 331 24.74 -7.80 -2.32
N GLY A 332 25.23 -7.46 -1.12
CA GLY A 332 25.61 -6.10 -0.72
C GLY A 332 24.56 -5.32 0.08
N LEU A 333 23.39 -5.90 0.32
CA LEU A 333 22.29 -5.25 1.03
C LEU A 333 22.36 -5.44 2.56
N ASP A 334 23.47 -5.00 3.16
CA ASP A 334 23.79 -5.25 4.58
C ASP A 334 22.84 -4.57 5.57
N ALA A 335 22.15 -3.52 5.14
CA ALA A 335 21.21 -2.76 5.96
C ALA A 335 19.73 -3.08 5.69
N LEU A 336 19.40 -3.78 4.60
CA LEU A 336 18.04 -3.95 4.12
C LEU A 336 17.12 -4.58 5.17
N THR A 337 16.02 -3.90 5.46
CA THR A 337 14.97 -4.38 6.37
C THR A 337 13.69 -4.79 5.64
N ILE A 338 13.37 -4.18 4.49
CA ILE A 338 12.15 -4.46 3.72
C ILE A 338 12.49 -4.74 2.26
N LEU A 339 12.08 -5.91 1.77
CA LEU A 339 12.11 -6.28 0.35
C LEU A 339 10.70 -6.64 -0.12
N ASP A 340 10.16 -5.84 -1.04
CA ASP A 340 8.85 -6.07 -1.62
C ASP A 340 8.96 -6.47 -3.09
N LEU A 341 8.45 -7.67 -3.41
CA LEU A 341 8.40 -8.27 -4.73
C LEU A 341 6.96 -8.64 -5.12
N GLU A 342 5.96 -8.04 -4.47
CA GLU A 342 4.55 -8.31 -4.69
C GLU A 342 4.13 -8.05 -6.14
N GLY A 343 3.15 -8.82 -6.64
CA GLY A 343 2.54 -8.57 -7.95
C GLY A 343 3.48 -8.74 -9.14
N ASN A 344 4.46 -9.63 -9.04
CA ASN A 344 5.35 -10.01 -10.14
C ASN A 344 4.92 -11.33 -10.80
N GLN A 345 5.82 -11.95 -11.56
CA GLN A 345 5.59 -13.23 -12.24
C GLN A 345 6.61 -14.28 -11.79
N ILE A 346 7.15 -14.15 -10.55
CA ILE A 346 8.21 -15.00 -10.03
C ILE A 346 7.67 -16.42 -9.86
N ARG A 347 8.32 -17.35 -10.56
CA ARG A 347 8.02 -18.79 -10.48
C ARG A 347 9.19 -19.58 -9.91
N GLU A 348 10.40 -19.03 -10.01
CA GLU A 348 11.62 -19.67 -9.58
C GLU A 348 12.46 -18.74 -8.71
N VAL A 349 12.87 -19.22 -7.54
CA VAL A 349 13.79 -18.56 -6.63
C VAL A 349 15.00 -19.49 -6.44
N SER A 350 16.16 -19.10 -6.97
CA SER A 350 17.40 -19.89 -6.84
C SER A 350 17.80 -20.02 -5.38
N GLN A 351 18.46 -21.12 -5.03
CA GLN A 351 18.78 -21.49 -3.64
C GLN A 351 19.49 -20.38 -2.85
N ASN A 352 20.38 -19.63 -3.47
CA ASN A 352 21.14 -18.54 -2.85
C ASN A 352 20.63 -17.15 -3.25
N ALA A 353 19.41 -17.03 -3.80
CA ALA A 353 18.86 -15.76 -4.24
C ALA A 353 18.68 -14.76 -3.08
N LEU A 354 18.32 -15.25 -1.89
CA LEU A 354 18.04 -14.45 -0.71
C LEU A 354 19.26 -14.26 0.22
N THR A 355 20.46 -14.50 -0.26
CA THR A 355 21.69 -14.19 0.47
C THR A 355 22.00 -12.68 0.40
N GLY A 356 22.82 -12.16 1.34
CA GLY A 356 23.27 -10.77 1.34
C GLY A 356 22.39 -9.78 2.12
N MET A 357 21.33 -10.26 2.79
CA MET A 357 20.37 -9.42 3.52
C MET A 357 20.26 -9.84 5.00
N PRO A 358 21.31 -9.69 5.81
CA PRO A 358 21.35 -10.23 7.19
C PRO A 358 20.36 -9.55 8.15
N LYS A 359 19.79 -8.39 7.78
CA LYS A 359 18.85 -7.63 8.61
C LYS A 359 17.41 -7.65 8.09
N LEU A 360 17.12 -8.40 7.03
CA LEU A 360 15.81 -8.41 6.41
C LEU A 360 14.74 -8.85 7.40
N GLN A 361 13.77 -7.99 7.66
CA GLN A 361 12.66 -8.24 8.57
C GLN A 361 11.36 -8.56 7.83
N GLN A 362 11.17 -7.97 6.66
CA GLN A 362 9.97 -8.17 5.85
C GLN A 362 10.33 -8.64 4.45
N LEU A 363 9.68 -9.73 4.02
CA LEU A 363 9.78 -10.25 2.65
C LEU A 363 8.38 -10.50 2.10
N SER A 364 8.06 -9.88 0.96
CA SER A 364 6.83 -10.14 0.22
C SER A 364 7.12 -10.80 -1.13
N PHE A 365 6.49 -11.97 -1.34
CA PHE A 365 6.30 -12.63 -2.62
C PHE A 365 4.82 -12.72 -2.99
N ALA A 366 3.97 -11.92 -2.38
CA ALA A 366 2.54 -11.96 -2.63
C ALA A 366 2.22 -11.77 -4.12
N GLY A 367 1.14 -12.39 -4.61
CA GLY A 367 0.68 -12.17 -5.97
C GLY A 367 1.66 -12.55 -7.07
N ASN A 368 2.38 -13.65 -6.90
CA ASN A 368 3.35 -14.17 -7.87
C ASN A 368 2.87 -15.50 -8.50
N GLY A 369 3.76 -16.23 -9.10
CA GLY A 369 3.47 -17.53 -9.71
C GLY A 369 4.22 -18.68 -9.05
N LEU A 370 4.60 -18.54 -7.77
CA LEU A 370 5.36 -19.55 -7.04
C LEU A 370 4.53 -20.82 -6.86
N GLU A 371 5.03 -21.96 -7.32
CA GLU A 371 4.45 -23.27 -7.06
C GLU A 371 5.10 -23.93 -5.85
N ASN A 372 6.42 -23.80 -5.74
CA ASN A 372 7.20 -24.33 -4.63
C ASN A 372 8.41 -23.45 -4.35
N LEU A 373 8.75 -23.29 -3.08
CA LEU A 373 10.04 -22.76 -2.64
C LEU A 373 10.94 -23.92 -2.21
N GLN A 374 12.20 -23.89 -2.63
CA GLN A 374 13.18 -24.90 -2.19
C GLN A 374 13.35 -24.86 -0.68
N ASP A 375 13.59 -26.02 -0.07
CA ASP A 375 13.61 -26.14 1.39
C ASP A 375 14.64 -25.23 2.09
N ASP A 376 15.77 -24.94 1.47
CA ASP A 376 16.83 -24.10 2.08
C ASP A 376 16.81 -22.63 1.65
N VAL A 377 15.87 -22.19 0.82
CA VAL A 377 15.85 -20.85 0.22
C VAL A 377 15.71 -19.73 1.25
N LEU A 378 14.95 -19.94 2.33
CA LEU A 378 14.73 -18.95 3.39
C LEU A 378 15.82 -18.98 4.48
N LYS A 379 16.72 -19.95 4.46
CA LYS A 379 17.75 -20.14 5.50
C LYS A 379 18.64 -18.93 5.77
N PRO A 380 19.03 -18.12 4.77
CA PRO A 380 19.80 -16.90 5.01
C PRO A 380 19.07 -15.88 5.89
N LEU A 381 17.73 -15.95 5.97
CA LEU A 381 16.87 -15.00 6.67
C LEU A 381 16.49 -15.45 8.10
N ALA A 382 16.96 -16.62 8.54
CA ALA A 382 16.59 -17.23 9.82
C ALA A 382 16.88 -16.33 11.05
N GLY A 383 17.90 -15.45 10.95
CA GLY A 383 18.32 -14.56 12.03
C GLY A 383 17.60 -13.22 12.11
N SER A 384 16.68 -12.91 11.19
CA SER A 384 16.13 -11.56 11.10
C SER A 384 14.66 -11.47 10.69
N LEU A 385 14.13 -12.41 9.87
CA LEU A 385 12.82 -12.30 9.27
C LEU A 385 11.70 -12.36 10.33
N ARG A 386 10.79 -11.37 10.26
CA ARG A 386 9.61 -11.23 11.13
C ARG A 386 8.29 -11.37 10.38
N TRP A 387 8.24 -10.88 9.14
CA TRP A 387 7.03 -10.86 8.34
C TRP A 387 7.28 -11.53 6.99
N LEU A 388 6.53 -12.60 6.71
CA LEU A 388 6.63 -13.37 5.46
C LEU A 388 5.28 -13.41 4.75
N PHE A 389 5.23 -12.83 3.55
CA PHE A 389 4.04 -12.75 2.72
C PHE A 389 4.21 -13.63 1.48
N LEU A 390 3.43 -14.71 1.43
CA LEU A 390 3.40 -15.72 0.35
C LEU A 390 2.01 -15.88 -0.27
N GLN A 391 1.05 -15.03 0.09
CA GLN A 391 -0.32 -15.15 -0.38
C GLN A 391 -0.44 -14.98 -1.88
N GLU A 392 -1.56 -15.48 -2.43
CA GLU A 392 -1.93 -15.33 -3.84
C GLU A 392 -0.85 -15.88 -4.79
N ASN A 393 -0.40 -17.09 -4.49
CA ASN A 393 0.53 -17.89 -5.30
C ASN A 393 -0.11 -19.25 -5.64
N ASN A 394 0.71 -20.21 -6.09
CA ASN A 394 0.28 -21.57 -6.36
C ASN A 394 0.97 -22.59 -5.43
N ILE A 395 1.36 -22.16 -4.22
CA ILE A 395 2.16 -22.96 -3.28
C ILE A 395 1.31 -24.11 -2.75
N GLU A 396 1.77 -25.37 -2.95
CA GLU A 396 1.11 -26.56 -2.42
C GLU A 396 1.53 -26.93 -0.99
N SER A 397 2.75 -26.52 -0.58
CA SER A 397 3.27 -26.69 0.78
C SER A 397 4.34 -25.66 1.11
N LEU A 398 4.43 -25.26 2.38
CA LEU A 398 5.50 -24.39 2.85
C LEU A 398 6.87 -25.08 2.76
N PRO A 399 7.98 -24.35 2.47
CA PRO A 399 9.32 -24.91 2.53
C PRO A 399 9.68 -25.26 3.99
N LYS A 400 10.47 -26.31 4.15
CA LYS A 400 10.89 -26.81 5.49
C LYS A 400 11.56 -25.72 6.32
N THR A 401 12.35 -24.86 5.71
CA THR A 401 13.09 -23.78 6.39
C THR A 401 12.22 -22.68 7.02
N VAL A 402 10.91 -22.67 6.82
CA VAL A 402 10.03 -21.79 7.61
C VAL A 402 10.19 -22.07 9.10
N GLU A 403 10.43 -23.32 9.50
CA GLU A 403 10.66 -23.70 10.90
C GLU A 403 11.94 -23.13 11.52
N ASP A 404 12.87 -22.65 10.69
CA ASP A 404 14.15 -22.04 11.12
C ASP A 404 14.03 -20.51 11.32
N LEU A 405 12.91 -19.90 10.92
CA LEU A 405 12.67 -18.46 11.04
C LEU A 405 12.29 -18.08 12.49
N PHE A 406 13.24 -18.19 13.38
CA PHE A 406 13.03 -18.05 14.83
C PHE A 406 12.36 -16.74 15.27
N PHE A 407 12.53 -15.66 14.50
CA PHE A 407 11.95 -14.34 14.78
C PHE A 407 10.62 -14.10 14.08
N LEU A 408 10.08 -15.08 13.33
CA LEU A 408 8.85 -14.91 12.57
C LEU A 408 7.68 -14.61 13.50
N GLU A 409 7.03 -13.47 13.23
CA GLU A 409 5.86 -12.96 13.94
C GLU A 409 4.58 -13.18 13.13
N GLU A 410 4.63 -12.97 11.82
CA GLU A 410 3.46 -13.08 10.95
C GLU A 410 3.76 -13.90 9.69
N LEU A 411 2.86 -14.80 9.36
CA LEU A 411 2.91 -15.65 8.16
C LEU A 411 1.58 -15.58 7.42
N TYR A 412 1.63 -15.02 6.21
CA TYR A 412 0.48 -14.94 5.32
C TYR A 412 0.72 -15.82 4.09
N ALA A 413 -0.10 -16.84 3.90
CA ALA A 413 -0.06 -17.76 2.76
C ALA A 413 -1.48 -18.12 2.30
N TYR A 414 -2.40 -17.17 2.37
CA TYR A 414 -3.76 -17.34 1.91
C TYR A 414 -3.84 -17.32 0.37
N ASP A 415 -4.96 -17.75 -0.20
CA ASP A 415 -5.16 -17.86 -1.66
C ASP A 415 -4.01 -18.62 -2.34
N ASN A 416 -3.75 -19.84 -1.85
CA ASN A 416 -2.78 -20.79 -2.40
C ASN A 416 -3.45 -22.14 -2.65
N GLY A 417 -2.67 -23.14 -3.02
CA GLY A 417 -3.10 -24.53 -3.19
C GLY A 417 -2.66 -25.46 -2.06
N MET A 418 -2.40 -24.92 -0.85
CA MET A 418 -1.81 -25.70 0.23
C MET A 418 -2.76 -26.80 0.72
N LYS A 419 -2.26 -28.05 0.73
CA LYS A 419 -3.00 -29.25 1.16
C LYS A 419 -2.58 -29.72 2.54
N ASP A 420 -1.36 -29.41 2.92
CA ASP A 420 -0.70 -29.88 4.13
C ASP A 420 0.26 -28.84 4.69
N ILE A 421 0.27 -28.69 6.00
CA ILE A 421 1.18 -27.80 6.74
C ILE A 421 2.15 -28.57 7.64
N THR A 422 2.09 -29.91 7.64
CA THR A 422 2.87 -30.77 8.57
C THR A 422 4.36 -30.81 8.27
N LYS A 423 4.79 -30.31 7.10
CA LYS A 423 6.20 -30.21 6.73
C LYS A 423 6.99 -29.25 7.65
N VAL A 424 6.30 -28.27 8.23
CA VAL A 424 6.86 -27.24 9.10
C VAL A 424 6.55 -27.55 10.56
N ASP A 425 7.56 -27.59 11.40
CA ASP A 425 7.40 -27.68 12.86
C ASP A 425 7.21 -26.28 13.45
N PHE A 426 5.97 -25.84 13.57
CA PHE A 426 5.62 -24.53 14.11
C PHE A 426 6.05 -24.33 15.58
N SER A 427 6.31 -25.41 16.32
CA SER A 427 6.81 -25.32 17.71
C SER A 427 8.17 -24.61 17.83
N LYS A 428 8.91 -24.49 16.72
CA LYS A 428 10.19 -23.78 16.62
C LYS A 428 10.04 -22.28 16.40
N LEU A 429 8.83 -21.75 16.27
CA LEU A 429 8.52 -20.35 15.98
C LEU A 429 7.95 -19.63 17.22
N PRO A 430 8.77 -19.33 18.25
CA PRO A 430 8.28 -18.81 19.53
C PRO A 430 7.74 -17.37 19.46
N GLN A 431 8.00 -16.65 18.38
CA GLN A 431 7.54 -15.28 18.19
C GLN A 431 6.23 -15.18 17.40
N LEU A 432 5.72 -16.30 16.85
CA LEU A 432 4.58 -16.33 15.94
C LEU A 432 3.31 -15.77 16.61
N GLN A 433 2.71 -14.75 16.00
CA GLN A 433 1.55 -14.01 16.49
C GLN A 433 0.34 -14.14 15.55
N GLU A 434 0.57 -14.10 14.23
CA GLU A 434 -0.48 -14.16 13.23
C GLU A 434 -0.15 -15.22 12.17
N VAL A 435 -1.12 -16.08 11.86
CA VAL A 435 -1.05 -17.05 10.77
C VAL A 435 -2.32 -16.94 9.94
N ASN A 436 -2.16 -16.70 8.65
CA ASN A 436 -3.29 -16.64 7.73
C ASN A 436 -3.12 -17.66 6.60
N PHE A 437 -3.95 -18.71 6.62
CA PHE A 437 -4.03 -19.78 5.63
C PHE A 437 -5.42 -19.86 4.97
N MET A 438 -6.19 -18.77 4.96
CA MET A 438 -7.50 -18.76 4.35
C MET A 438 -7.43 -19.10 2.85
N HIS A 439 -8.53 -19.59 2.27
CA HIS A 439 -8.64 -19.96 0.86
C HIS A 439 -7.53 -20.92 0.40
N ASN A 440 -7.39 -22.05 1.08
CA ASN A 440 -6.48 -23.15 0.73
C ASN A 440 -7.24 -24.48 0.65
N GLU A 441 -6.52 -25.58 0.47
CA GLU A 441 -7.09 -26.94 0.44
C GLU A 441 -6.69 -27.79 1.66
N ILE A 442 -6.38 -27.15 2.79
CA ILE A 442 -5.90 -27.83 4.01
C ILE A 442 -7.00 -28.72 4.56
N ARG A 443 -6.67 -30.02 4.74
CA ARG A 443 -7.63 -31.05 5.17
C ARG A 443 -7.54 -31.37 6.65
N GLU A 444 -6.37 -31.14 7.24
CA GLU A 444 -6.07 -31.48 8.62
C GLU A 444 -5.04 -30.52 9.21
N ILE A 445 -5.23 -30.17 10.47
CA ILE A 445 -4.22 -29.54 11.32
C ILE A 445 -4.01 -30.48 12.51
N PRO A 446 -2.86 -31.15 12.61
CA PRO A 446 -2.58 -32.08 13.69
C PRO A 446 -2.71 -31.43 15.08
N SER A 447 -3.10 -32.25 16.06
CA SER A 447 -3.05 -31.84 17.46
C SER A 447 -1.62 -31.43 17.83
N GLY A 448 -1.46 -30.34 18.57
CA GLY A 448 -0.15 -29.81 18.98
C GLY A 448 0.55 -28.92 17.99
N THR A 449 0.02 -28.72 16.75
CA THR A 449 0.69 -27.92 15.70
C THR A 449 1.15 -26.55 16.21
N PHE A 450 0.29 -25.83 16.92
CA PHE A 450 0.60 -24.50 17.49
C PHE A 450 0.68 -24.53 19.03
N GLU A 451 0.76 -25.68 19.66
CA GLU A 451 0.73 -25.81 21.14
C GLU A 451 1.79 -24.94 21.85
N LYS A 452 2.95 -24.74 21.22
CA LYS A 452 4.09 -23.99 21.78
C LYS A 452 4.12 -22.51 21.39
N ASN A 453 3.21 -22.05 20.54
CA ASN A 453 3.18 -20.67 20.06
C ASN A 453 2.40 -19.79 21.02
N GLU A 454 2.94 -19.54 22.21
CA GLU A 454 2.26 -18.83 23.31
C GLU A 454 1.88 -17.36 22.96
N LYS A 455 2.48 -16.79 21.91
CA LYS A 455 2.19 -15.44 21.41
C LYS A 455 1.11 -15.42 20.33
N LEU A 456 0.64 -16.58 19.87
CA LEU A 456 -0.34 -16.65 18.79
C LEU A 456 -1.63 -15.94 19.19
N ALA A 457 -1.98 -14.89 18.46
CA ALA A 457 -3.14 -14.05 18.66
C ALA A 457 -4.18 -14.20 17.54
N GLY A 458 -3.75 -14.59 16.34
CA GLY A 458 -4.60 -14.78 15.18
C GLY A 458 -4.28 -16.07 14.43
N LEU A 459 -5.31 -16.83 14.09
CA LEU A 459 -5.25 -17.99 13.20
C LEU A 459 -6.46 -17.94 12.27
N ASP A 460 -6.20 -17.70 10.98
CA ASP A 460 -7.23 -17.69 9.95
C ASP A 460 -7.13 -18.94 9.07
N LEU A 461 -8.18 -19.76 9.10
CA LEU A 461 -8.34 -21.00 8.35
C LEU A 461 -9.65 -20.97 7.52
N TYR A 462 -10.19 -19.76 7.29
CA TYR A 462 -11.40 -19.55 6.52
C TYR A 462 -11.28 -20.20 5.13
N ASP A 463 -12.35 -20.85 4.69
CA ASP A 463 -12.44 -21.48 3.36
C ASP A 463 -11.31 -22.49 3.07
N ASN A 464 -11.26 -23.57 3.87
CA ASN A 464 -10.39 -24.72 3.70
C ASN A 464 -11.21 -26.02 3.60
N LEU A 465 -10.59 -27.16 3.78
CA LEU A 465 -11.22 -28.49 3.70
C LEU A 465 -11.18 -29.26 5.04
N LEU A 466 -10.98 -28.55 6.16
CA LEU A 466 -10.89 -29.17 7.49
C LEU A 466 -12.17 -29.93 7.83
N THR A 467 -12.04 -31.15 8.31
CA THR A 467 -13.17 -31.95 8.81
C THR A 467 -13.30 -31.93 10.33
N THR A 468 -12.22 -31.58 11.01
CA THR A 468 -12.14 -31.46 12.47
C THR A 468 -11.00 -30.50 12.84
N MET A 469 -11.03 -29.96 14.05
CA MET A 469 -9.94 -29.24 14.68
C MET A 469 -9.95 -29.52 16.18
N SER A 470 -8.83 -30.03 16.70
CA SER A 470 -8.66 -30.26 18.13
C SER A 470 -8.40 -28.95 18.90
N PRO A 471 -8.96 -28.78 20.11
CA PRO A 471 -8.54 -27.69 20.99
C PRO A 471 -7.05 -27.75 21.36
N ASP A 472 -6.45 -28.94 21.35
CA ASP A 472 -5.03 -29.15 21.66
C ASP A 472 -4.11 -28.74 20.49
N THR A 473 -4.64 -28.31 19.35
CA THR A 473 -3.90 -27.66 18.27
C THR A 473 -3.27 -26.33 18.72
N LEU A 474 -3.88 -25.66 19.68
CA LEU A 474 -3.52 -24.33 20.17
C LEU A 474 -2.93 -24.41 21.59
N PRO A 475 -2.14 -23.39 22.03
CA PRO A 475 -1.64 -23.34 23.40
C PRO A 475 -2.76 -23.51 24.42
N ALA A 476 -2.47 -24.18 25.53
CA ALA A 476 -3.48 -24.51 26.55
C ALA A 476 -4.17 -23.25 27.10
N THR A 477 -3.42 -22.17 27.27
CA THR A 477 -3.84 -20.87 27.85
C THR A 477 -4.34 -19.88 26.80
N ALA A 478 -4.19 -20.17 25.50
CA ALA A 478 -4.50 -19.20 24.44
C ALA A 478 -5.98 -18.84 24.37
N VAL A 479 -6.24 -17.55 24.26
CA VAL A 479 -7.53 -17.00 23.83
C VAL A 479 -7.23 -16.03 22.67
N LEU A 480 -7.35 -16.54 21.45
CA LEU A 480 -7.00 -15.82 20.25
C LEU A 480 -7.98 -14.66 20.01
N ARG A 481 -7.44 -13.52 19.60
CA ARG A 481 -8.23 -12.39 19.10
C ARG A 481 -9.04 -12.78 17.86
N LYS A 482 -8.43 -13.60 16.98
CA LYS A 482 -9.03 -14.10 15.76
C LYS A 482 -8.76 -15.61 15.62
N LEU A 483 -9.80 -16.42 15.64
CA LEU A 483 -9.77 -17.82 15.20
C LEU A 483 -10.91 -17.98 14.20
N ASP A 484 -10.61 -18.07 12.91
CA ASP A 484 -11.61 -18.20 11.86
C ASP A 484 -11.50 -19.58 11.20
N ILE A 485 -12.52 -20.42 11.37
CA ILE A 485 -12.61 -21.75 10.77
C ILE A 485 -13.88 -21.90 9.91
N ARG A 486 -14.51 -20.79 9.53
CA ARG A 486 -15.70 -20.81 8.67
C ARG A 486 -15.39 -21.39 7.29
N LEU A 487 -16.44 -21.81 6.57
CA LEU A 487 -16.37 -22.40 5.24
C LEU A 487 -15.41 -23.60 5.13
N ASN A 488 -15.35 -24.41 6.20
CA ASN A 488 -14.69 -25.72 6.21
C ASN A 488 -15.75 -26.84 6.12
N ASN A 489 -15.35 -28.08 6.37
CA ASN A 489 -16.22 -29.28 6.42
C ASN A 489 -16.40 -29.79 7.85
N ILE A 490 -16.17 -28.94 8.86
CA ILE A 490 -16.22 -29.35 10.28
C ILE A 490 -17.67 -29.62 10.68
N GLN A 491 -17.95 -30.83 11.13
CA GLN A 491 -19.29 -31.25 11.57
C GLN A 491 -19.49 -31.09 13.07
N VAL A 492 -18.42 -31.17 13.85
CA VAL A 492 -18.46 -31.07 15.31
C VAL A 492 -17.34 -30.15 15.77
N VAL A 493 -17.67 -29.12 16.54
CA VAL A 493 -16.71 -28.22 17.16
C VAL A 493 -16.65 -28.48 18.67
N ASP A 494 -15.49 -28.78 19.21
CA ASP A 494 -15.30 -28.94 20.64
C ASP A 494 -15.52 -27.60 21.37
N ARG A 495 -16.27 -27.60 22.46
CA ARG A 495 -16.51 -26.43 23.30
C ARG A 495 -15.21 -25.78 23.76
N LYS A 496 -14.18 -26.57 24.07
CA LYS A 496 -12.87 -26.05 24.48
C LYS A 496 -12.20 -25.22 23.35
N LEU A 497 -12.42 -25.60 22.08
CA LEU A 497 -11.93 -24.83 20.94
C LEU A 497 -12.65 -23.48 20.83
N ILE A 498 -13.97 -23.47 21.01
CA ILE A 498 -14.77 -22.22 21.02
C ILE A 498 -14.27 -21.25 22.09
N MET A 499 -13.95 -21.77 23.28
CA MET A 499 -13.44 -20.96 24.39
C MET A 499 -12.05 -20.36 24.14
N LYS A 500 -11.34 -20.82 23.12
CA LYS A 500 -10.04 -20.28 22.69
C LYS A 500 -10.16 -19.10 21.72
N SER A 501 -11.36 -18.60 21.42
CA SER A 501 -11.59 -17.46 20.54
C SER A 501 -12.39 -16.36 21.23
N GLN A 502 -11.97 -15.09 21.01
CA GLN A 502 -12.77 -13.92 21.38
C GLN A 502 -13.92 -13.66 20.39
N SER A 503 -13.86 -14.25 19.19
CA SER A 503 -14.81 -14.05 18.10
C SER A 503 -15.66 -15.29 17.87
N PHE A 504 -16.75 -15.43 18.61
CA PHE A 504 -17.65 -16.60 18.57
C PHE A 504 -18.26 -16.85 17.19
N ASN A 505 -18.54 -15.82 16.40
CA ASN A 505 -19.15 -15.90 15.07
C ASN A 505 -18.24 -16.50 13.98
N LYS A 506 -16.97 -16.72 14.25
CA LYS A 506 -15.98 -17.23 13.30
C LYS A 506 -15.90 -18.76 13.17
N PHE A 507 -16.88 -19.46 13.69
CA PHE A 507 -16.99 -20.92 13.60
C PHE A 507 -18.06 -21.39 12.59
N TYR A 508 -18.91 -20.50 12.12
CA TYR A 508 -20.05 -20.78 11.24
C TYR A 508 -20.15 -19.72 10.13
N PRO A 509 -20.55 -20.00 8.88
CA PRO A 509 -21.05 -21.31 8.37
C PRO A 509 -19.94 -22.29 7.97
N GLN A 510 -20.31 -23.57 7.83
CA GLN A 510 -19.44 -24.63 7.28
C GLN A 510 -19.93 -25.06 5.89
N LYS A 511 -19.04 -25.53 4.98
CA LYS A 511 -19.39 -25.95 3.60
C LYS A 511 -20.37 -27.13 3.58
N SER A 512 -20.25 -28.04 4.53
CA SER A 512 -21.09 -29.26 4.65
C SER A 512 -22.36 -29.07 5.45
N ALA A 513 -22.54 -27.91 6.09
CA ALA A 513 -23.65 -27.68 7.02
C ALA A 513 -24.83 -27.01 6.33
N MET A 514 -25.54 -27.77 5.51
CA MET A 514 -26.93 -27.45 5.12
C MET A 514 -27.94 -27.80 6.22
N SER A 515 -27.51 -28.36 7.33
CA SER A 515 -28.39 -28.69 8.46
C SER A 515 -27.64 -28.56 9.79
N LEU A 516 -28.17 -27.73 10.67
CA LEU A 516 -27.65 -27.50 12.01
C LEU A 516 -28.58 -28.14 13.02
N LYS A 517 -28.09 -29.09 13.79
CA LYS A 517 -28.77 -29.62 14.98
C LYS A 517 -27.80 -29.52 16.16
N ILE A 518 -28.19 -28.79 17.19
CA ILE A 518 -27.41 -28.73 18.42
C ILE A 518 -27.78 -29.96 19.25
N GLU A 519 -26.90 -30.94 19.29
CA GLU A 519 -27.01 -32.08 20.21
C GLU A 519 -25.83 -32.06 21.17
N LYS A 520 -26.08 -32.33 22.44
CA LYS A 520 -25.04 -32.48 23.43
C LYS A 520 -24.31 -33.80 23.15
N ASP A 521 -23.10 -33.73 22.64
CA ASP A 521 -22.28 -34.91 22.40
C ASP A 521 -21.25 -35.04 23.52
N GLY A 522 -21.64 -35.79 24.57
CA GLY A 522 -20.81 -35.95 25.75
C GLY A 522 -20.68 -34.70 26.62
N GLU A 523 -19.67 -34.66 27.49
CA GLU A 523 -19.43 -33.51 28.39
C GLU A 523 -18.70 -32.34 27.73
N ASN A 524 -18.05 -32.56 26.58
CA ASN A 524 -17.07 -31.63 25.99
C ASN A 524 -17.33 -31.23 24.53
N GLY A 525 -18.35 -31.74 23.87
CA GLY A 525 -18.63 -31.46 22.45
C GLY A 525 -20.05 -30.98 22.19
N VAL A 526 -20.23 -30.20 21.14
CA VAL A 526 -21.54 -29.77 20.64
C VAL A 526 -21.63 -30.14 19.15
N LYS A 527 -22.59 -31.02 18.85
CA LYS A 527 -22.89 -31.43 17.48
C LYS A 527 -23.99 -30.56 16.91
N TRP A 528 -23.77 -30.10 15.70
CA TRP A 528 -24.67 -29.16 15.03
C TRP A 528 -25.41 -29.87 13.89
N SER A 529 -26.73 -29.85 13.90
CA SER A 529 -27.52 -30.24 12.73
C SER A 529 -28.87 -29.50 12.70
N GLN A 530 -29.01 -28.50 11.84
CA GLN A 530 -30.29 -27.85 11.54
C GLN A 530 -30.31 -27.43 10.06
N LYS A 531 -31.45 -27.64 9.37
CA LYS A 531 -31.65 -26.99 8.05
C LYS A 531 -31.93 -25.52 8.28
N LEU A 532 -30.98 -24.68 7.95
CA LEU A 532 -31.15 -23.24 7.87
C LEU A 532 -31.24 -22.85 6.41
N SER A 533 -32.23 -22.02 6.06
CA SER A 533 -32.25 -21.35 4.79
C SER A 533 -31.26 -20.17 4.84
N ILE A 534 -30.78 -19.72 3.66
CA ILE A 534 -29.91 -18.54 3.57
C ILE A 534 -30.56 -17.29 4.19
N LEU A 535 -31.90 -17.24 4.24
CA LEU A 535 -32.66 -16.15 4.86
C LEU A 535 -32.61 -16.16 6.38
N ASP A 536 -32.49 -17.33 7.03
CA ASP A 536 -32.38 -17.42 8.50
C ASP A 536 -31.04 -16.93 9.01
N LEU A 537 -29.99 -16.94 8.14
CA LEU A 537 -28.65 -16.44 8.44
C LEU A 537 -28.58 -14.91 8.51
N LEU A 538 -29.39 -14.20 7.72
CA LEU A 538 -29.42 -12.72 7.69
C LEU A 538 -30.08 -12.10 8.94
N TYR A 539 -30.89 -12.84 9.68
CA TYR A 539 -31.58 -12.36 10.88
C TYR A 539 -30.82 -12.50 12.20
N TRP A 540 -29.65 -13.15 12.18
CA TRP A 540 -28.82 -13.38 13.38
C TRP A 540 -27.58 -12.48 13.45
N PHE A 541 -27.41 -11.53 12.53
CA PHE A 541 -26.24 -10.66 12.41
C PHE A 541 -26.56 -9.16 12.58
N ASP A 542 -27.71 -8.82 13.18
CA ASP A 542 -27.99 -7.46 13.68
C ASP A 542 -27.61 -7.32 15.15
#